data_1bbecf592a558d73b8bedbd048b4a020
#
_entry.id   1bbecf592a558d73b8bedbd048b4a020
#
_cell.length_a   1.000
_cell.length_b   1.000
_cell.length_c   1.000
_cell.angle_alpha   90.00
_cell.angle_beta   90.00
_cell.angle_gamma   90.00
#
_symmetry.space_group_name_H-M   'P 1'
#
loop_
_entity.id
_entity.type
_entity.pdbx_description
1 polymer ?
#
loop_
_entity_poly.entity_id
_entity_poly.type
_entity_poly.pdbx_seq_one_letter_code
_entity_poly.pdbx_strand_id
1 'polypeptide(L)'
;MNRDDRLGLLYQSTRTNMVAVNTAVGQTERVNIPEIAQQGGTWGPMMCSNSIDVVGKYAMKQKQFYTYKNLVNIIPLAMVDDLLSVTKCGMDSIEMNICINSLIELKKLTFHTPEENKKSKCHMMHIGNSSKVCPDMKVHGHTVEKVSQAVYLGDVLSSDGSNTLNIKDKVSKGMGQVNTVMNLLCTVSFGTSYFEIAVALREAYLINGMLTSAEVLYAIKKKEIEELEEIDKILMRKILDAPVSSCVESLYLELGVIPIHILLKARRINYFHYLVNLDPEEMLYKFFETQYNHPIKDDWTLQVIQDLDDFGIPGSFKYMKSKSTNAFKRQVKIKSKEYALNYLLGLKVKHSKMDNLIYNKLKLQNYLKSPGIPVYEAKNLFRFRNRTANFKENFGDKYPNKACPLCTVHMDTQTHAVQCDQIKQTISVEGSYSNIFKEKIPSDISKTLYKITKLREDLI
;
A
#
# COMPACT_ATOMS: atom_id res chain seq x y z
N MET A 1 30.75 -27.76 -17.36
CA MET A 1 30.50 -28.10 -15.95
C MET A 1 29.17 -28.83 -15.87
N ASN A 2 29.21 -30.10 -15.50
CA ASN A 2 28.02 -30.96 -15.47
C ASN A 2 27.08 -30.49 -14.35
N ARG A 3 25.80 -30.84 -14.42
CA ARG A 3 24.77 -30.45 -13.42
C ARG A 3 25.14 -30.95 -12.00
N ASP A 4 25.75 -32.12 -11.95
CA ASP A 4 26.19 -32.74 -10.69
C ASP A 4 27.41 -32.03 -10.07
N ASP A 5 28.31 -31.47 -10.88
CA ASP A 5 29.46 -30.69 -10.41
C ASP A 5 29.03 -29.36 -9.79
N ARG A 6 27.94 -28.74 -10.33
CA ARG A 6 27.36 -27.49 -9.78
C ARG A 6 26.71 -27.72 -8.43
N LEU A 7 26.00 -28.85 -8.27
CA LEU A 7 25.40 -29.25 -7.00
C LEU A 7 26.43 -29.58 -5.95
N GLY A 8 27.54 -30.23 -6.36
CA GLY A 8 28.67 -30.52 -5.49
C GLY A 8 29.38 -29.26 -4.97
N LEU A 9 29.60 -28.28 -5.84
CA LEU A 9 30.18 -26.97 -5.46
C LEU A 9 29.24 -26.15 -4.54
N LEU A 10 27.95 -26.18 -4.82
CA LEU A 10 26.90 -25.58 -3.95
C LEU A 10 26.92 -26.24 -2.57
N TYR A 11 26.94 -27.55 -2.50
CA TYR A 11 27.01 -28.30 -1.25
C TYR A 11 28.29 -28.03 -0.46
N GLN A 12 29.45 -27.91 -1.13
CA GLN A 12 30.70 -27.52 -0.49
C GLN A 12 30.67 -26.07 0.02
N SER A 13 30.06 -25.13 -0.72
CA SER A 13 29.96 -23.72 -0.30
C SER A 13 29.08 -23.51 0.92
N THR A 14 28.18 -24.46 1.22
CA THR A 14 27.27 -24.39 2.40
C THR A 14 27.84 -25.09 3.63
N ARG A 15 28.88 -25.96 3.48
CA ARG A 15 29.46 -26.75 4.59
C ARG A 15 30.47 -26.03 5.46
N THR A 16 31.07 -24.94 4.97
CA THR A 16 32.13 -24.22 5.69
C THR A 16 31.89 -22.73 5.70
N ASN A 17 30.79 -22.32 6.31
CA ASN A 17 30.49 -20.90 6.46
C ASN A 17 31.16 -20.35 7.73
N MET A 18 32.30 -19.70 7.55
CA MET A 18 32.95 -18.93 8.61
C MET A 18 32.29 -17.53 8.66
N VAL A 19 31.51 -17.29 9.69
CA VAL A 19 30.84 -16.01 9.88
C VAL A 19 31.54 -15.19 10.96
N ALA A 20 31.82 -13.93 10.65
CA ALA A 20 32.24 -12.93 11.62
C ALA A 20 31.28 -11.73 11.59
N VAL A 21 30.97 -11.16 12.75
CA VAL A 21 30.09 -10.02 12.87
C VAL A 21 30.92 -8.75 13.00
N ASN A 22 30.68 -7.77 12.14
CA ASN A 22 31.24 -6.44 12.26
C ASN A 22 30.46 -5.66 13.35
N THR A 23 31.17 -5.23 14.38
CA THR A 23 30.62 -4.39 15.45
C THR A 23 31.24 -3.00 15.46
N ALA A 24 30.70 -2.08 16.21
CA ALA A 24 31.25 -0.73 16.38
C ALA A 24 32.67 -0.71 16.98
N VAL A 25 33.10 -1.81 17.61
CA VAL A 25 34.42 -1.96 18.25
C VAL A 25 35.36 -2.92 17.50
N GLY A 26 34.97 -3.42 16.33
CA GLY A 26 35.77 -4.33 15.49
C GLY A 26 35.01 -5.57 15.04
N GLN A 27 35.73 -6.48 14.39
CA GLN A 27 35.17 -7.73 13.91
C GLN A 27 35.33 -8.83 14.97
N THR A 28 34.29 -9.64 15.17
CA THR A 28 34.36 -10.82 16.05
C THR A 28 35.24 -11.91 15.48
N GLU A 29 35.65 -12.88 16.32
CA GLU A 29 36.27 -14.11 15.82
C GLU A 29 35.31 -14.82 14.83
N ARG A 30 35.96 -15.53 13.87
CA ARG A 30 35.22 -16.30 12.89
C ARG A 30 34.68 -17.59 13.50
N VAL A 31 33.39 -17.77 13.46
CA VAL A 31 32.73 -19.01 13.92
C VAL A 31 32.30 -19.82 12.72
N ASN A 32 32.60 -21.10 12.71
CA ASN A 32 32.10 -22.02 11.70
C ASN A 32 30.65 -22.39 12.04
N ILE A 33 29.74 -22.06 11.13
CA ILE A 33 28.32 -22.39 11.25
C ILE A 33 28.02 -23.46 10.18
N PRO A 34 28.02 -24.74 10.55
CA PRO A 34 27.70 -25.82 9.62
C PRO A 34 26.21 -25.82 9.27
N GLU A 35 25.90 -26.13 8.04
CA GLU A 35 24.55 -26.48 7.56
C GLU A 35 23.49 -25.33 7.57
N ILE A 36 23.90 -24.07 7.46
CA ILE A 36 22.97 -22.93 7.36
C ILE A 36 22.92 -22.39 5.93
N ALA A 37 21.71 -22.27 5.40
CA ALA A 37 21.46 -21.42 4.24
C ALA A 37 21.64 -19.96 4.65
N GLN A 38 22.64 -19.30 4.08
CA GLN A 38 23.01 -17.92 4.44
C GLN A 38 21.84 -16.97 4.16
N GLN A 39 21.34 -16.31 5.20
CA GLN A 39 20.27 -15.33 5.09
C GLN A 39 20.72 -14.15 4.24
N GLY A 40 19.95 -13.81 3.18
CA GLY A 40 20.33 -12.79 2.20
C GLY A 40 21.14 -13.30 1.01
N GLY A 41 21.58 -14.56 1.00
CA GLY A 41 22.20 -15.20 -0.17
C GLY A 41 21.14 -15.59 -1.21
N THR A 42 21.47 -15.44 -2.50
CA THR A 42 20.55 -15.78 -3.61
C THR A 42 20.19 -17.27 -3.68
N TRP A 43 21.01 -18.14 -3.10
CA TRP A 43 20.83 -19.60 -3.11
C TRP A 43 20.02 -20.14 -1.92
N GLY A 44 19.98 -19.43 -0.80
CA GLY A 44 19.28 -19.85 0.41
C GLY A 44 17.80 -20.16 0.16
N PRO A 45 17.01 -19.24 -0.40
CA PRO A 45 15.60 -19.47 -0.71
C PRO A 45 15.38 -20.65 -1.67
N MET A 46 16.25 -20.83 -2.67
CA MET A 46 16.13 -21.92 -3.64
C MET A 46 16.41 -23.29 -3.00
N MET A 47 17.38 -23.37 -2.09
CA MET A 47 17.70 -24.61 -1.38
C MET A 47 16.57 -25.00 -0.41
N CYS A 48 16.03 -24.03 0.34
CA CYS A 48 14.87 -24.24 1.19
C CYS A 48 13.65 -24.71 0.38
N SER A 49 13.32 -24.00 -0.69
CA SER A 49 12.21 -24.38 -1.57
C SER A 49 12.34 -25.77 -2.15
N ASN A 50 13.53 -26.16 -2.63
CA ASN A 50 13.76 -27.54 -3.12
C ASN A 50 13.61 -28.60 -2.04
N SER A 51 13.97 -28.29 -0.79
CA SER A 51 13.83 -29.23 0.32
C SER A 51 12.37 -29.42 0.70
N ILE A 52 11.55 -28.37 0.63
CA ILE A 52 10.13 -28.38 1.00
C ILE A 52 9.25 -28.85 -0.18
N ASP A 53 9.66 -28.69 -1.42
CA ASP A 53 8.91 -29.13 -2.62
C ASP A 53 8.61 -30.64 -2.60
N VAL A 54 9.49 -31.43 -2.01
CA VAL A 54 9.27 -32.88 -1.78
C VAL A 54 8.07 -33.12 -0.86
N VAL A 55 7.86 -32.26 0.15
CA VAL A 55 6.74 -32.33 1.08
C VAL A 55 5.44 -32.10 0.34
N GLY A 56 5.37 -31.08 -0.49
CA GLY A 56 4.21 -30.78 -1.33
C GLY A 56 3.89 -31.91 -2.31
N LYS A 57 4.89 -32.45 -3.00
CA LYS A 57 4.73 -33.57 -3.93
C LYS A 57 4.26 -34.86 -3.26
N TYR A 58 4.72 -35.14 -2.05
CA TYR A 58 4.26 -36.32 -1.30
C TYR A 58 2.84 -36.12 -0.80
N ALA A 59 2.53 -34.94 -0.23
CA ALA A 59 1.20 -34.60 0.20
C ALA A 59 0.19 -34.77 -0.95
N MET A 60 0.53 -34.40 -2.19
CA MET A 60 -0.33 -34.64 -3.36
C MET A 60 -0.73 -36.09 -3.57
N LYS A 61 0.08 -37.04 -3.15
CA LYS A 61 -0.25 -38.52 -3.27
C LYS A 61 -1.26 -38.99 -2.23
N GLN A 62 -1.42 -38.30 -1.12
CA GLN A 62 -2.26 -38.73 0.01
C GLN A 62 -3.73 -38.35 -0.12
N LYS A 63 -4.09 -37.49 -1.10
CA LYS A 63 -5.49 -37.08 -1.41
C LYS A 63 -6.27 -36.41 -0.26
N GLN A 64 -5.60 -35.86 0.73
CA GLN A 64 -6.21 -35.26 1.94
C GLN A 64 -6.31 -33.75 1.85
N PHE A 65 -6.59 -33.21 0.66
CA PHE A 65 -6.61 -31.78 0.40
C PHE A 65 -8.00 -31.19 0.52
N TYR A 66 -8.02 -29.88 0.76
CA TYR A 66 -9.19 -29.11 0.44
C TYR A 66 -9.36 -29.04 -1.07
N THR A 67 -10.52 -29.49 -1.56
CA THR A 67 -10.86 -29.39 -2.98
C THR A 67 -11.79 -28.21 -3.19
N TYR A 68 -11.30 -27.17 -3.85
CA TYR A 68 -12.09 -25.98 -4.16
C TYR A 68 -13.15 -26.33 -5.22
N LYS A 69 -14.43 -26.11 -4.88
CA LYS A 69 -15.59 -26.39 -5.75
C LYS A 69 -15.61 -27.82 -6.34
N ASN A 70 -14.98 -28.79 -5.69
CA ASN A 70 -14.77 -30.18 -6.16
C ASN A 70 -13.99 -30.28 -7.48
N LEU A 71 -13.26 -29.26 -7.89
CA LEU A 71 -12.54 -29.19 -9.16
C LEU A 71 -11.02 -29.03 -8.99
N VAL A 72 -10.57 -28.26 -7.99
CA VAL A 72 -9.15 -27.96 -7.80
C VAL A 72 -8.68 -28.35 -6.41
N ASN A 73 -7.69 -29.23 -6.32
CA ASN A 73 -7.04 -29.59 -5.08
C ASN A 73 -6.03 -28.50 -4.67
N ILE A 74 -6.18 -27.97 -3.46
CA ILE A 74 -5.24 -27.02 -2.89
C ILE A 74 -4.20 -27.79 -2.10
N ILE A 75 -3.02 -27.92 -2.68
CA ILE A 75 -1.86 -28.56 -2.04
C ILE A 75 -1.26 -27.64 -0.97
N PRO A 76 -0.45 -28.18 -0.04
CA PRO A 76 0.30 -27.34 0.89
C PRO A 76 1.12 -26.28 0.16
N LEU A 77 1.01 -25.03 0.60
CA LEU A 77 1.70 -23.89 0.06
C LEU A 77 2.97 -23.65 0.90
N ALA A 78 4.09 -23.50 0.25
CA ALA A 78 5.37 -23.23 0.91
C ALA A 78 6.02 -21.99 0.33
N MET A 79 6.57 -21.15 1.20
CA MET A 79 7.38 -20.01 0.83
C MET A 79 8.65 -20.00 1.70
N VAL A 80 9.76 -20.46 1.12
CA VAL A 80 11.05 -20.67 1.80
C VAL A 80 10.88 -21.65 2.97
N ASP A 81 10.72 -21.18 4.19
CA ASP A 81 10.54 -21.94 5.44
C ASP A 81 9.10 -21.92 5.96
N ASP A 82 8.27 -20.99 5.50
CA ASP A 82 6.86 -20.92 5.87
C ASP A 82 6.01 -21.93 5.10
N LEU A 83 5.23 -22.74 5.83
CA LEU A 83 4.34 -23.76 5.27
C LEU A 83 2.88 -23.51 5.69
N LEU A 84 1.99 -23.48 4.73
CA LEU A 84 0.54 -23.42 4.94
C LEU A 84 -0.14 -24.64 4.33
N SER A 85 -0.89 -25.39 5.12
CA SER A 85 -1.76 -26.47 4.62
C SER A 85 -3.23 -26.12 4.85
N VAL A 86 -4.06 -26.38 3.84
CA VAL A 86 -5.50 -26.15 3.89
C VAL A 86 -6.20 -27.50 3.70
N THR A 87 -7.06 -27.87 4.64
CA THR A 87 -7.78 -29.14 4.63
C THR A 87 -9.28 -28.93 4.83
N LYS A 88 -10.07 -29.96 4.49
CA LYS A 88 -11.54 -29.87 4.57
C LYS A 88 -12.06 -29.98 6.00
N CYS A 89 -11.38 -30.74 6.84
CA CYS A 89 -11.77 -30.94 8.23
C CYS A 89 -10.58 -31.18 9.14
N GLY A 90 -10.82 -31.16 10.46
CA GLY A 90 -9.76 -31.34 11.45
C GLY A 90 -9.06 -32.69 11.41
N MET A 91 -9.76 -33.78 11.03
CA MET A 91 -9.13 -35.11 10.88
C MET A 91 -8.16 -35.14 9.72
N ASP A 92 -8.55 -34.59 8.54
CA ASP A 92 -7.66 -34.45 7.38
C ASP A 92 -6.42 -33.62 7.73
N SER A 93 -6.58 -32.63 8.61
CA SER A 93 -5.45 -31.80 9.11
C SER A 93 -4.47 -32.62 9.94
N ILE A 94 -4.96 -33.53 10.80
CA ILE A 94 -4.08 -34.39 11.61
C ILE A 94 -3.32 -35.35 10.71
N GLU A 95 -3.99 -36.03 9.78
CA GLU A 95 -3.35 -36.98 8.87
C GLU A 95 -2.33 -36.29 7.96
N MET A 96 -2.66 -35.11 7.42
CA MET A 96 -1.74 -34.29 6.66
C MET A 96 -0.52 -33.87 7.49
N ASN A 97 -0.75 -33.47 8.74
CA ASN A 97 0.33 -33.08 9.64
C ASN A 97 1.26 -34.24 10.00
N ILE A 98 0.73 -35.45 10.22
CA ILE A 98 1.54 -36.66 10.42
C ILE A 98 2.45 -36.90 9.21
N CYS A 99 1.91 -36.81 7.99
CA CYS A 99 2.67 -36.96 6.76
C CYS A 99 3.78 -35.89 6.63
N ILE A 100 3.44 -34.64 6.92
CA ILE A 100 4.39 -33.52 6.84
C ILE A 100 5.50 -33.68 7.89
N ASN A 101 5.15 -34.02 9.13
CA ASN A 101 6.13 -34.24 10.20
C ASN A 101 7.11 -35.36 9.83
N SER A 102 6.61 -36.52 9.37
CA SER A 102 7.46 -37.65 8.98
C SER A 102 8.44 -37.28 7.86
N LEU A 103 8.02 -36.44 6.90
CA LEU A 103 8.90 -35.98 5.82
C LEU A 103 9.94 -34.97 6.29
N ILE A 104 9.54 -34.06 7.17
CA ILE A 104 10.44 -33.06 7.75
C ILE A 104 11.51 -33.74 8.59
N GLU A 105 11.14 -34.74 9.40
CA GLU A 105 12.09 -35.55 10.15
C GLU A 105 13.06 -36.32 9.26
N LEU A 106 12.56 -36.96 8.17
CA LEU A 106 13.39 -37.63 7.17
C LEU A 106 14.39 -36.68 6.52
N LYS A 107 14.05 -35.40 6.37
CA LYS A 107 14.92 -34.36 5.85
C LYS A 107 15.84 -33.73 6.90
N LYS A 108 15.78 -34.18 8.15
CA LYS A 108 16.48 -33.60 9.30
C LYS A 108 16.17 -32.10 9.51
N LEU A 109 14.97 -31.69 9.14
CA LEU A 109 14.44 -30.36 9.41
C LEU A 109 13.60 -30.43 10.68
N THR A 110 13.42 -29.30 11.34
CA THR A 110 12.59 -29.19 12.54
C THR A 110 11.59 -28.06 12.41
N PHE A 111 10.38 -28.25 12.91
CA PHE A 111 9.46 -27.15 13.13
C PHE A 111 9.86 -26.34 14.36
N HIS A 112 9.53 -25.06 14.35
CA HIS A 112 9.69 -24.23 15.52
C HIS A 112 8.68 -24.68 16.59
N THR A 113 9.17 -25.40 17.58
CA THR A 113 8.39 -25.82 18.73
C THR A 113 8.48 -24.81 19.87
N PRO A 114 7.55 -24.81 20.84
CA PRO A 114 7.68 -23.96 22.03
C PRO A 114 8.96 -24.32 22.80
N GLU A 115 9.87 -23.37 22.95
CA GLU A 115 10.94 -23.43 23.95
C GLU A 115 10.42 -22.85 25.26
N GLU A 116 11.07 -23.13 26.37
CA GLU A 116 10.75 -22.46 27.65
C GLU A 116 10.72 -20.94 27.44
N ASN A 117 9.56 -20.33 27.73
CA ASN A 117 9.28 -18.89 27.58
C ASN A 117 9.13 -18.33 26.14
N LYS A 118 9.04 -19.14 25.09
CA LYS A 118 8.74 -18.67 23.74
C LYS A 118 7.46 -19.32 23.20
N LYS A 119 6.58 -18.50 22.60
CA LYS A 119 5.38 -19.02 21.92
C LYS A 119 5.78 -19.77 20.64
N SER A 120 5.09 -20.88 20.37
CA SER A 120 5.24 -21.60 19.12
C SER A 120 4.84 -20.70 17.93
N LYS A 121 5.51 -20.88 16.79
CA LYS A 121 5.09 -20.29 15.51
C LYS A 121 4.14 -21.20 14.72
N CYS A 122 3.93 -22.43 15.18
CA CYS A 122 2.98 -23.35 14.57
C CYS A 122 1.58 -23.08 15.13
N HIS A 123 0.62 -22.78 14.25
CA HIS A 123 -0.75 -22.45 14.62
C HIS A 123 -1.74 -23.28 13.78
N MET A 124 -2.89 -23.54 14.36
CA MET A 124 -4.03 -24.16 13.70
C MET A 124 -5.22 -23.21 13.79
N MET A 125 -5.85 -22.94 12.66
CA MET A 125 -7.01 -22.06 12.60
C MET A 125 -8.18 -22.76 11.88
N HIS A 126 -9.35 -22.72 12.52
CA HIS A 126 -10.59 -23.14 11.88
C HIS A 126 -11.26 -21.93 11.23
N ILE A 127 -11.57 -22.02 9.93
CA ILE A 127 -12.24 -20.96 9.18
C ILE A 127 -13.69 -21.37 8.91
N GLY A 128 -14.63 -20.51 9.31
CA GLY A 128 -16.08 -20.66 9.07
C GLY A 128 -16.89 -21.04 10.31
N ASN A 129 -18.22 -21.13 10.13
CA ASN A 129 -19.20 -21.31 11.21
C ASN A 129 -19.49 -22.80 11.54
N SER A 130 -18.53 -23.69 11.43
CA SER A 130 -18.81 -25.09 11.73
C SER A 130 -18.79 -25.33 13.25
N SER A 131 -19.85 -25.95 13.76
CA SER A 131 -19.93 -26.47 15.14
C SER A 131 -19.04 -27.69 15.36
N LYS A 132 -18.27 -28.10 14.36
CA LYS A 132 -17.40 -29.28 14.46
C LYS A 132 -16.18 -28.93 15.31
N VAL A 133 -15.99 -29.70 16.36
CA VAL A 133 -14.82 -29.59 17.22
C VAL A 133 -13.57 -29.90 16.40
N CYS A 134 -12.65 -28.96 16.34
CA CYS A 134 -11.35 -29.19 15.75
C CYS A 134 -10.50 -30.02 16.73
N PRO A 135 -10.06 -31.23 16.37
CA PRO A 135 -9.25 -32.05 17.28
C PRO A 135 -7.90 -31.41 17.57
N ASP A 136 -7.24 -31.88 18.65
CA ASP A 136 -5.91 -31.40 18.99
C ASP A 136 -4.87 -31.99 18.04
N MET A 137 -4.03 -31.13 17.51
CA MET A 137 -2.90 -31.49 16.66
C MET A 137 -1.59 -31.39 17.44
N LYS A 138 -0.69 -32.34 17.21
CA LYS A 138 0.64 -32.34 17.84
C LYS A 138 1.74 -32.27 16.79
N VAL A 139 2.76 -31.46 17.06
CA VAL A 139 4.00 -31.35 16.29
C VAL A 139 5.16 -31.61 17.23
N HIS A 140 5.99 -32.63 16.95
CA HIS A 140 7.09 -33.07 17.83
C HIS A 140 6.67 -33.26 19.29
N GLY A 141 5.48 -33.82 19.54
CA GLY A 141 4.94 -34.04 20.87
C GLY A 141 4.25 -32.83 21.54
N HIS A 142 4.43 -31.63 21.01
CA HIS A 142 3.81 -30.39 21.50
C HIS A 142 2.45 -30.14 20.84
N THR A 143 1.45 -29.78 21.62
CA THR A 143 0.11 -29.42 21.13
C THR A 143 0.19 -28.08 20.37
N VAL A 144 -0.32 -28.06 19.14
CA VAL A 144 -0.40 -26.86 18.32
C VAL A 144 -1.51 -25.95 18.84
N GLU A 145 -1.18 -24.66 19.00
CA GLU A 145 -2.13 -23.66 19.48
C GLU A 145 -3.25 -23.42 18.47
N LYS A 146 -4.51 -23.48 18.92
CA LYS A 146 -5.68 -23.09 18.15
C LYS A 146 -5.87 -21.59 18.26
N VAL A 147 -5.82 -20.90 17.13
CA VAL A 147 -5.90 -19.43 17.08
C VAL A 147 -7.08 -18.95 16.24
N SER A 148 -7.64 -17.80 16.60
CA SER A 148 -8.66 -17.12 15.79
C SER A 148 -8.06 -16.18 14.74
N GLN A 149 -6.78 -15.90 14.84
CA GLN A 149 -6.03 -15.08 13.89
C GLN A 149 -4.58 -15.57 13.78
N ALA A 150 -4.02 -15.52 12.60
CA ALA A 150 -2.62 -15.87 12.34
C ALA A 150 -2.02 -14.91 11.30
N VAL A 151 -0.72 -14.67 11.39
CA VAL A 151 0.02 -13.93 10.37
C VAL A 151 0.67 -14.92 9.41
N TYR A 152 0.39 -14.78 8.10
CA TYR A 152 1.04 -15.55 7.06
C TYR A 152 1.54 -14.62 5.96
N LEU A 153 2.84 -14.67 5.65
CA LEU A 153 3.52 -13.82 4.66
C LEU A 153 3.22 -12.31 4.83
N GLY A 154 3.05 -11.86 6.08
CA GLY A 154 2.82 -10.46 6.41
C GLY A 154 1.36 -10.01 6.40
N ASP A 155 0.43 -10.86 5.98
CA ASP A 155 -1.02 -10.62 6.05
C ASP A 155 -1.65 -11.32 7.26
N VAL A 156 -2.65 -10.67 7.88
CA VAL A 156 -3.41 -11.23 8.99
C VAL A 156 -4.59 -12.03 8.46
N LEU A 157 -4.57 -13.32 8.69
CA LEU A 157 -5.70 -14.21 8.42
C LEU A 157 -6.61 -14.28 9.65
N SER A 158 -7.93 -14.32 9.43
CA SER A 158 -8.95 -14.37 10.47
C SER A 158 -9.85 -15.59 10.33
N SER A 159 -10.24 -16.22 11.44
CA SER A 159 -11.11 -17.39 11.46
C SER A 159 -12.52 -17.12 10.92
N ASP A 160 -12.98 -15.87 10.93
CA ASP A 160 -14.25 -15.46 10.32
C ASP A 160 -14.15 -15.21 8.81
N GLY A 161 -12.95 -15.33 8.22
CA GLY A 161 -12.69 -15.08 6.81
C GLY A 161 -12.79 -13.59 6.41
N SER A 162 -12.92 -12.65 7.36
CA SER A 162 -13.02 -11.22 7.06
C SER A 162 -11.63 -10.58 6.87
N ASN A 163 -11.60 -9.47 6.11
CA ASN A 163 -10.39 -8.65 5.93
C ASN A 163 -10.16 -7.66 7.08
N THR A 164 -11.08 -7.55 8.03
CA THR A 164 -11.10 -6.45 9.02
C THR A 164 -9.81 -6.37 9.84
N LEU A 165 -9.28 -7.49 10.32
CA LEU A 165 -8.03 -7.51 11.09
C LEU A 165 -6.82 -7.18 10.22
N ASN A 166 -6.78 -7.68 8.99
CA ASN A 166 -5.72 -7.37 8.02
C ASN A 166 -5.71 -5.87 7.68
N ILE A 167 -6.87 -5.27 7.44
CA ILE A 167 -6.97 -3.83 7.18
C ILE A 167 -6.51 -3.00 8.39
N LYS A 168 -6.90 -3.36 9.60
CA LYS A 168 -6.42 -2.69 10.83
C LYS A 168 -4.90 -2.75 10.98
N ASP A 169 -4.29 -3.90 10.68
CA ASP A 169 -2.84 -4.05 10.68
C ASP A 169 -2.18 -3.15 9.63
N LYS A 170 -2.73 -3.12 8.41
CA LYS A 170 -2.26 -2.23 7.33
C LYS A 170 -2.38 -0.75 7.69
N VAL A 171 -3.47 -0.33 8.34
CA VAL A 171 -3.66 1.04 8.85
C VAL A 171 -2.61 1.36 9.92
N SER A 172 -2.37 0.46 10.87
CA SER A 172 -1.35 0.64 11.91
C SER A 172 0.06 0.80 11.32
N LYS A 173 0.43 -0.08 10.38
CA LYS A 173 1.71 0.01 9.65
C LYS A 173 1.81 1.31 8.84
N GLY A 174 0.70 1.73 8.22
CA GLY A 174 0.61 2.97 7.45
C GLY A 174 0.93 4.20 8.30
N MET A 175 0.45 4.28 9.54
CA MET A 175 0.79 5.39 10.45
C MET A 175 2.29 5.45 10.76
N GLY A 176 2.95 4.32 10.96
CA GLY A 176 4.41 4.26 11.11
C GLY A 176 5.13 4.79 9.86
N GLN A 177 4.64 4.44 8.69
CA GLN A 177 5.21 4.88 7.41
C GLN A 177 5.00 6.38 7.15
N VAL A 178 3.85 6.97 7.56
CA VAL A 178 3.65 8.43 7.54
C VAL A 178 4.75 9.15 8.33
N ASN A 179 5.07 8.65 9.52
CA ASN A 179 6.13 9.24 10.33
C ASN A 179 7.50 9.08 9.68
N THR A 180 7.80 7.93 9.09
CA THR A 180 9.05 7.69 8.35
C THR A 180 9.20 8.67 7.18
N VAL A 181 8.17 8.83 6.35
CA VAL A 181 8.18 9.77 5.22
C VAL A 181 8.39 11.21 5.71
N MET A 182 7.67 11.62 6.75
CA MET A 182 7.82 12.99 7.28
C MET A 182 9.19 13.23 7.89
N ASN A 183 9.76 12.27 8.60
CA ASN A 183 11.13 12.37 9.12
C ASN A 183 12.15 12.55 7.98
N LEU A 184 12.05 11.76 6.92
CA LEU A 184 12.91 11.90 5.74
C LEU A 184 12.77 13.28 5.09
N LEU A 185 11.55 13.81 4.98
CA LEU A 185 11.29 15.13 4.41
C LEU A 185 11.77 16.29 5.30
N CYS A 186 11.88 16.09 6.62
CA CYS A 186 12.35 17.11 7.57
C CYS A 186 13.87 17.08 7.74
N THR A 187 14.53 15.91 7.60
CA THR A 187 15.97 15.76 7.86
C THR A 187 16.85 16.17 6.67
N VAL A 188 16.30 16.19 5.46
CA VAL A 188 17.03 16.53 4.24
C VAL A 188 16.38 17.73 3.55
N SER A 189 17.22 18.71 3.18
CA SER A 189 16.74 19.86 2.40
C SER A 189 16.64 19.46 0.91
N PHE A 190 15.44 19.30 0.42
CA PHE A 190 15.19 18.93 -1.00
C PHE A 190 14.96 20.14 -1.91
N GLY A 191 15.01 21.37 -1.37
CA GLY A 191 14.78 22.58 -2.14
C GLY A 191 13.47 22.53 -2.94
N THR A 192 13.55 22.89 -4.21
CA THR A 192 12.38 22.93 -5.13
C THR A 192 11.85 21.56 -5.51
N SER A 193 12.61 20.48 -5.31
CA SER A 193 12.18 19.09 -5.58
C SER A 193 11.38 18.47 -4.42
N TYR A 194 11.13 19.21 -3.34
CA TYR A 194 10.45 18.69 -2.13
C TYR A 194 9.16 17.94 -2.43
N PHE A 195 8.25 18.51 -3.23
CA PHE A 195 6.96 17.89 -3.51
C PHE A 195 7.07 16.68 -4.44
N GLU A 196 7.98 16.68 -5.40
CA GLU A 196 8.25 15.54 -6.28
C GLU A 196 8.78 14.35 -5.46
N ILE A 197 9.71 14.62 -4.56
CA ILE A 197 10.28 13.62 -3.66
C ILE A 197 9.22 13.16 -2.65
N ALA A 198 8.41 14.05 -2.10
CA ALA A 198 7.32 13.69 -1.19
C ALA A 198 6.31 12.73 -1.83
N VAL A 199 5.92 12.97 -3.09
CA VAL A 199 5.05 12.08 -3.86
C VAL A 199 5.74 10.74 -4.13
N ALA A 200 7.03 10.73 -4.45
CA ALA A 200 7.80 9.50 -4.65
C ALA A 200 7.93 8.69 -3.34
N LEU A 201 8.19 9.35 -2.21
CA LEU A 201 8.26 8.71 -0.89
C LEU A 201 6.89 8.17 -0.44
N ARG A 202 5.79 8.91 -0.72
CA ARG A 202 4.44 8.39 -0.50
C ARG A 202 4.24 7.07 -1.23
N GLU A 203 4.59 6.99 -2.51
CA GLU A 203 4.44 5.77 -3.30
C GLU A 203 5.33 4.64 -2.77
N ALA A 204 6.60 4.93 -2.53
CA ALA A 204 7.60 3.93 -2.14
C ALA A 204 7.37 3.36 -0.74
N TYR A 205 7.06 4.20 0.24
CA TYR A 205 6.93 3.79 1.64
C TYR A 205 5.47 3.56 2.04
N LEU A 206 4.60 4.57 1.90
CA LEU A 206 3.23 4.46 2.38
C LEU A 206 2.40 3.50 1.53
N ILE A 207 2.29 3.78 0.23
CA ILE A 207 1.38 3.03 -0.66
C ILE A 207 1.85 1.58 -0.82
N ASN A 208 3.14 1.36 -1.11
CA ASN A 208 3.65 0.01 -1.29
C ASN A 208 3.64 -0.79 0.01
N GLY A 209 3.97 -0.19 1.15
CA GLY A 209 3.95 -0.88 2.44
C GLY A 209 2.52 -1.19 2.92
N MET A 210 1.61 -0.21 2.82
CA MET A 210 0.22 -0.37 3.28
C MET A 210 -0.60 -1.28 2.36
N LEU A 211 -0.36 -1.24 1.05
CA LEU A 211 -1.09 -2.05 0.07
C LEU A 211 -0.34 -3.32 -0.37
N THR A 212 0.64 -3.80 0.40
CA THR A 212 1.24 -5.12 0.15
C THR A 212 0.15 -6.19 0.16
N SER A 213 0.19 -7.11 -0.82
CA SER A 213 -0.81 -8.18 -1.01
C SER A 213 -2.27 -7.70 -1.15
N ALA A 214 -2.50 -6.40 -1.35
CA ALA A 214 -3.87 -5.87 -1.45
C ALA A 214 -4.58 -6.26 -2.76
N GLU A 215 -3.86 -6.78 -3.74
CA GLU A 215 -4.40 -7.30 -5.00
C GLU A 215 -5.32 -8.51 -4.83
N VAL A 216 -5.16 -9.28 -3.76
CA VAL A 216 -6.01 -10.44 -3.47
C VAL A 216 -7.20 -10.11 -2.55
N LEU A 217 -7.22 -8.91 -1.97
CA LEU A 217 -8.32 -8.49 -1.11
C LEU A 217 -9.59 -8.22 -1.93
N TYR A 218 -10.69 -8.77 -1.48
CA TYR A 218 -12.02 -8.60 -2.08
C TYR A 218 -13.07 -8.31 -1.01
N ALA A 219 -14.25 -7.87 -1.41
CA ALA A 219 -15.35 -7.54 -0.52
C ALA A 219 -14.95 -6.61 0.65
N ILE A 220 -14.00 -5.70 0.40
CA ILE A 220 -13.57 -4.72 1.39
C ILE A 220 -14.73 -3.77 1.65
N LYS A 221 -15.08 -3.59 2.92
CA LYS A 221 -16.17 -2.68 3.31
C LYS A 221 -15.77 -1.23 3.05
N LYS A 222 -16.76 -0.40 2.72
CA LYS A 222 -16.54 1.03 2.48
C LYS A 222 -15.79 1.70 3.64
N LYS A 223 -16.16 1.41 4.89
CA LYS A 223 -15.48 1.93 6.08
C LYS A 223 -14.00 1.54 6.14
N GLU A 224 -13.66 0.32 5.77
CA GLU A 224 -12.27 -0.17 5.75
C GLU A 224 -11.42 0.56 4.70
N ILE A 225 -12.01 0.89 3.55
CA ILE A 225 -11.37 1.73 2.53
C ILE A 225 -11.18 3.16 3.07
N GLU A 226 -12.18 3.73 3.73
CA GLU A 226 -12.10 5.05 4.34
C GLU A 226 -11.00 5.14 5.41
N GLU A 227 -10.80 4.08 6.21
CA GLU A 227 -9.72 3.99 7.20
C GLU A 227 -8.32 4.01 6.53
N LEU A 228 -8.13 3.28 5.43
CA LEU A 228 -6.88 3.32 4.64
C LEU A 228 -6.65 4.70 4.02
N GLU A 229 -7.70 5.30 3.45
CA GLU A 229 -7.62 6.62 2.84
C GLU A 229 -7.32 7.72 3.86
N GLU A 230 -7.77 7.58 5.11
CA GLU A 230 -7.51 8.58 6.13
C GLU A 230 -6.00 8.69 6.43
N ILE A 231 -5.28 7.58 6.43
CA ILE A 231 -3.82 7.57 6.58
C ILE A 231 -3.14 8.37 5.45
N ASP A 232 -3.59 8.15 4.23
CA ASP A 232 -3.07 8.85 3.05
C ASP A 232 -3.35 10.36 3.12
N LYS A 233 -4.58 10.73 3.51
CA LYS A 233 -4.97 12.13 3.72
C LYS A 233 -4.13 12.82 4.79
N ILE A 234 -3.81 12.13 5.89
CA ILE A 234 -2.93 12.64 6.95
C ILE A 234 -1.56 12.98 6.37
N LEU A 235 -0.96 12.08 5.58
CA LEU A 235 0.33 12.35 4.93
C LEU A 235 0.25 13.52 3.97
N MET A 236 -0.75 13.55 3.09
CA MET A 236 -0.91 14.64 2.11
C MET A 236 -1.10 16.00 2.78
N ARG A 237 -1.90 16.06 3.87
CA ARG A 237 -2.04 17.29 4.65
C ARG A 237 -0.71 17.76 5.25
N LYS A 238 0.09 16.86 5.79
CA LYS A 238 1.43 17.19 6.31
C LYS A 238 2.38 17.69 5.21
N ILE A 239 2.36 17.05 4.02
CA ILE A 239 3.19 17.46 2.88
C ILE A 239 2.82 18.88 2.43
N LEU A 240 1.53 19.19 2.29
CA LEU A 240 1.02 20.48 1.80
C LEU A 240 0.87 21.54 2.90
N ASP A 241 1.08 21.17 4.16
CA ASP A 241 0.74 22.00 5.31
C ASP A 241 -0.73 22.48 5.25
N ALA A 242 -1.62 21.55 4.86
CA ALA A 242 -3.03 21.80 4.63
C ALA A 242 -3.82 21.69 5.94
N PRO A 243 -4.64 22.69 6.29
CA PRO A 243 -5.53 22.58 7.44
C PRO A 243 -6.61 21.49 7.22
N VAL A 244 -7.18 21.00 8.32
CA VAL A 244 -8.22 19.96 8.29
C VAL A 244 -9.45 20.39 7.46
N SER A 245 -9.73 21.68 7.40
CA SER A 245 -10.81 22.29 6.59
C SER A 245 -10.56 22.27 5.09
N SER A 246 -9.37 21.84 4.63
CA SER A 246 -9.08 21.72 3.21
C SER A 246 -9.89 20.59 2.59
N CYS A 247 -10.44 20.87 1.39
CA CYS A 247 -11.16 19.90 0.59
C CYS A 247 -10.24 18.70 0.28
N VAL A 248 -10.73 17.48 0.49
CA VAL A 248 -9.95 16.26 0.30
C VAL A 248 -9.54 16.08 -1.17
N GLU A 249 -10.45 16.37 -2.09
CA GLU A 249 -10.21 16.28 -3.54
C GLU A 249 -9.05 17.17 -3.98
N SER A 250 -8.90 18.33 -3.33
CA SER A 250 -7.79 19.23 -3.62
C SER A 250 -6.43 18.65 -3.27
N LEU A 251 -6.33 17.86 -2.21
CA LEU A 251 -5.07 17.20 -1.84
C LEU A 251 -4.58 16.28 -2.97
N TYR A 252 -5.50 15.44 -3.50
CA TYR A 252 -5.21 14.53 -4.60
C TYR A 252 -4.93 15.26 -5.91
N LEU A 253 -5.73 16.26 -6.26
CA LEU A 253 -5.61 17.02 -7.52
C LEU A 253 -4.35 17.88 -7.55
N GLU A 254 -3.97 18.51 -6.45
CA GLU A 254 -2.78 19.35 -6.37
C GLU A 254 -1.48 18.52 -6.37
N LEU A 255 -1.43 17.41 -5.62
CA LEU A 255 -0.30 16.50 -5.63
C LEU A 255 -0.27 15.58 -6.86
N GLY A 256 -1.38 15.46 -7.61
CA GLY A 256 -1.46 14.62 -8.79
C GLY A 256 -1.40 13.12 -8.49
N VAL A 257 -1.92 12.70 -7.34
CA VAL A 257 -1.87 11.32 -6.85
C VAL A 257 -3.24 10.65 -6.93
N ILE A 258 -3.23 9.33 -7.03
CA ILE A 258 -4.43 8.50 -7.16
C ILE A 258 -4.95 8.13 -5.76
N PRO A 259 -6.27 8.23 -5.49
CA PRO A 259 -6.90 7.73 -4.26
C PRO A 259 -6.72 6.21 -4.07
N ILE A 260 -6.67 5.77 -2.82
CA ILE A 260 -6.36 4.36 -2.47
C ILE A 260 -7.36 3.38 -3.07
N HIS A 261 -8.66 3.67 -3.01
CA HIS A 261 -9.67 2.77 -3.59
C HIS A 261 -9.47 2.52 -5.10
N ILE A 262 -8.96 3.52 -5.84
CA ILE A 262 -8.63 3.39 -7.26
C ILE A 262 -7.31 2.62 -7.45
N LEU A 263 -6.33 2.81 -6.56
CA LEU A 263 -5.09 2.02 -6.57
C LEU A 263 -5.36 0.54 -6.30
N LEU A 264 -6.29 0.21 -5.39
CA LEU A 264 -6.72 -1.16 -5.15
C LEU A 264 -7.30 -1.81 -6.42
N LYS A 265 -8.18 -1.09 -7.14
CA LYS A 265 -8.68 -1.54 -8.45
C LYS A 265 -7.55 -1.82 -9.44
N ALA A 266 -6.62 -0.87 -9.58
CA ALA A 266 -5.48 -1.01 -10.48
C ALA A 266 -4.58 -2.21 -10.13
N ARG A 267 -4.36 -2.50 -8.84
CA ARG A 267 -3.59 -3.67 -8.37
C ARG A 267 -4.30 -4.97 -8.71
N ARG A 268 -5.62 -5.08 -8.44
CA ARG A 268 -6.42 -6.27 -8.79
C ARG A 268 -6.42 -6.52 -10.29
N ILE A 269 -6.57 -5.49 -11.11
CA ILE A 269 -6.53 -5.61 -12.58
C ILE A 269 -5.17 -6.12 -13.05
N ASN A 270 -4.06 -5.60 -12.51
CA ASN A 270 -2.73 -6.09 -12.85
C ASN A 270 -2.50 -7.54 -12.43
N TYR A 271 -3.04 -7.94 -11.27
CA TYR A 271 -2.96 -9.31 -10.80
C TYR A 271 -3.82 -10.26 -11.65
N PHE A 272 -5.00 -9.83 -12.06
CA PHE A 272 -5.84 -10.56 -13.02
C PHE A 272 -5.10 -10.84 -14.34
N HIS A 273 -4.43 -9.83 -14.89
CA HIS A 273 -3.60 -10.04 -16.09
C HIS A 273 -2.48 -11.05 -15.84
N TYR A 274 -1.84 -11.02 -14.67
CA TYR A 274 -0.83 -12.00 -14.30
C TYR A 274 -1.43 -13.41 -14.28
N LEU A 275 -2.58 -13.61 -13.61
CA LEU A 275 -3.25 -14.91 -13.50
C LEU A 275 -3.66 -15.49 -14.86
N VAL A 276 -4.18 -14.66 -15.77
CA VAL A 276 -4.57 -15.09 -17.14
C VAL A 276 -3.36 -15.57 -17.95
N ASN A 277 -2.17 -15.08 -17.64
CA ASN A 277 -0.93 -15.40 -18.36
C ASN A 277 -0.08 -16.49 -17.69
N LEU A 278 -0.55 -17.10 -16.60
CA LEU A 278 0.09 -18.28 -16.00
C LEU A 278 -0.03 -19.52 -16.91
N ASP A 279 0.84 -20.50 -16.67
CA ASP A 279 0.70 -21.82 -17.29
C ASP A 279 -0.62 -22.46 -16.85
N PRO A 280 -1.45 -22.96 -17.78
CA PRO A 280 -2.69 -23.67 -17.46
C PRO A 280 -2.52 -24.87 -16.52
N GLU A 281 -1.34 -25.47 -16.47
CA GLU A 281 -1.04 -26.58 -15.56
C GLU A 281 -0.77 -26.13 -14.12
N GLU A 282 -0.50 -24.85 -13.89
CA GLU A 282 -0.29 -24.34 -12.55
C GLU A 282 -1.57 -24.38 -11.70
N MET A 283 -1.43 -24.78 -10.43
CA MET A 283 -2.55 -24.85 -9.47
C MET A 283 -3.26 -23.48 -9.34
N LEU A 284 -2.49 -22.40 -9.30
CA LEU A 284 -3.04 -21.06 -9.17
C LEU A 284 -3.89 -20.65 -10.38
N TYR A 285 -3.46 -21.03 -11.61
CA TYR A 285 -4.28 -20.83 -12.80
C TYR A 285 -5.58 -21.61 -12.74
N LYS A 286 -5.52 -22.91 -12.40
CA LYS A 286 -6.69 -23.79 -12.29
C LYS A 286 -7.68 -23.27 -11.25
N PHE A 287 -7.18 -22.78 -10.10
CA PHE A 287 -8.00 -22.16 -9.07
C PHE A 287 -8.70 -20.89 -9.60
N PHE A 288 -7.93 -19.99 -10.22
CA PHE A 288 -8.43 -18.77 -10.81
C PHE A 288 -9.46 -19.03 -11.93
N GLU A 289 -9.16 -19.93 -12.86
CA GLU A 289 -10.05 -20.30 -13.97
C GLU A 289 -11.36 -20.91 -13.44
N THR A 290 -11.28 -21.75 -12.40
CA THR A 290 -12.47 -22.30 -11.75
C THR A 290 -13.32 -21.20 -11.12
N GLN A 291 -12.72 -20.23 -10.44
CA GLN A 291 -13.43 -19.11 -9.85
C GLN A 291 -14.06 -18.21 -10.94
N TYR A 292 -13.35 -17.99 -12.03
CA TYR A 292 -13.82 -17.16 -13.15
C TYR A 292 -15.01 -17.80 -13.89
N ASN A 293 -14.95 -19.12 -14.13
CA ASN A 293 -16.01 -19.85 -14.84
C ASN A 293 -17.24 -20.15 -13.97
N HIS A 294 -17.05 -20.23 -12.64
CA HIS A 294 -18.11 -20.55 -11.68
C HIS A 294 -18.15 -19.54 -10.54
N PRO A 295 -18.36 -18.24 -10.82
CA PRO A 295 -18.34 -17.23 -9.78
C PRO A 295 -19.51 -17.40 -8.80
N ILE A 296 -19.28 -17.06 -7.54
CA ILE A 296 -20.33 -16.89 -6.54
C ILE A 296 -20.45 -15.40 -6.19
N LYS A 297 -21.54 -15.02 -5.55
CA LYS A 297 -21.74 -13.64 -5.11
C LYS A 297 -20.54 -13.18 -4.29
N ASP A 298 -20.11 -11.95 -4.55
CA ASP A 298 -18.98 -11.30 -3.88
C ASP A 298 -17.59 -11.96 -4.10
N ASP A 299 -17.45 -12.80 -5.13
CA ASP A 299 -16.15 -13.36 -5.51
C ASP A 299 -15.18 -12.27 -6.03
N TRP A 300 -13.87 -12.50 -5.79
CA TRP A 300 -12.80 -11.65 -6.26
C TRP A 300 -12.84 -11.42 -7.78
N THR A 301 -13.12 -12.44 -8.57
CA THR A 301 -13.19 -12.35 -10.04
C THR A 301 -14.31 -11.42 -10.50
N LEU A 302 -15.49 -11.45 -9.87
CA LEU A 302 -16.58 -10.53 -10.19
C LEU A 302 -16.19 -9.08 -9.89
N GLN A 303 -15.50 -8.85 -8.79
CA GLN A 303 -15.04 -7.52 -8.44
C GLN A 303 -14.00 -6.99 -9.44
N VAL A 304 -13.09 -7.85 -9.90
CA VAL A 304 -12.10 -7.44 -10.92
C VAL A 304 -12.75 -7.15 -12.26
N ILE A 305 -13.77 -7.91 -12.66
CA ILE A 305 -14.53 -7.62 -13.90
C ILE A 305 -15.17 -6.24 -13.81
N GLN A 306 -15.77 -5.88 -12.67
CA GLN A 306 -16.30 -4.56 -12.45
C GLN A 306 -15.21 -3.47 -12.48
N ASP A 307 -14.03 -3.74 -11.87
CA ASP A 307 -12.91 -2.81 -11.90
C ASP A 307 -12.38 -2.58 -13.33
N LEU A 308 -12.38 -3.62 -14.18
CA LEU A 308 -12.01 -3.54 -15.59
C LEU A 308 -13.00 -2.67 -16.37
N ASP A 309 -14.30 -2.85 -16.12
CA ASP A 309 -15.36 -2.05 -16.74
C ASP A 309 -15.25 -0.58 -16.34
N ASP A 310 -15.05 -0.30 -15.05
CA ASP A 310 -14.82 1.05 -14.53
C ASP A 310 -13.65 1.77 -15.22
N PHE A 311 -12.60 1.03 -15.59
CA PHE A 311 -11.42 1.58 -16.30
C PHE A 311 -11.58 1.56 -17.82
N GLY A 312 -12.65 0.98 -18.34
CA GLY A 312 -12.85 0.80 -19.79
C GLY A 312 -11.77 -0.10 -20.41
N ILE A 313 -11.36 -1.15 -19.71
CA ILE A 313 -10.37 -2.14 -20.17
C ILE A 313 -11.11 -3.45 -20.49
N PRO A 314 -10.97 -4.00 -21.71
CA PRO A 314 -11.61 -5.27 -22.06
C PRO A 314 -11.15 -6.42 -21.15
N GLY A 315 -12.11 -7.16 -20.55
CA GLY A 315 -11.85 -8.25 -19.60
C GLY A 315 -11.62 -9.63 -20.24
N SER A 316 -11.65 -9.77 -21.58
CA SER A 316 -11.51 -11.08 -22.22
C SER A 316 -10.09 -11.64 -22.12
N PHE A 317 -9.95 -12.94 -21.91
CA PHE A 317 -8.65 -13.62 -21.87
C PHE A 317 -7.84 -13.41 -23.17
N LYS A 318 -8.52 -13.39 -24.32
CA LYS A 318 -7.89 -13.11 -25.62
C LYS A 318 -7.21 -11.73 -25.61
N TYR A 319 -7.88 -10.72 -25.09
CA TYR A 319 -7.31 -9.38 -24.98
C TYR A 319 -6.13 -9.36 -23.98
N MET A 320 -6.29 -9.96 -22.83
CA MET A 320 -5.24 -10.03 -21.80
C MET A 320 -3.97 -10.70 -22.33
N LYS A 321 -4.10 -11.86 -22.99
CA LYS A 321 -2.97 -12.59 -23.59
C LYS A 321 -2.32 -11.86 -24.76
N SER A 322 -3.02 -10.92 -25.42
CA SER A 322 -2.46 -10.12 -26.51
C SER A 322 -1.50 -9.01 -26.05
N LYS A 323 -1.42 -8.74 -24.77
CA LYS A 323 -0.62 -7.65 -24.19
C LYS A 323 0.55 -8.17 -23.38
N SER A 324 1.75 -7.66 -23.61
CA SER A 324 2.86 -7.89 -22.72
C SER A 324 2.59 -7.25 -21.34
N THR A 325 3.14 -7.83 -20.30
CA THR A 325 2.97 -7.35 -18.90
C THR A 325 3.30 -5.86 -18.75
N ASN A 326 4.38 -5.38 -19.36
CA ASN A 326 4.77 -3.98 -19.28
C ASN A 326 3.80 -3.05 -20.02
N ALA A 327 3.33 -3.45 -21.21
CA ALA A 327 2.35 -2.68 -21.98
C ALA A 327 1.02 -2.60 -21.22
N PHE A 328 0.57 -3.71 -20.64
CA PHE A 328 -0.66 -3.76 -19.86
C PHE A 328 -0.57 -2.89 -18.58
N LYS A 329 0.50 -3.02 -17.80
CA LYS A 329 0.73 -2.18 -16.61
C LYS A 329 0.73 -0.68 -16.95
N ARG A 330 1.34 -0.30 -18.10
CA ARG A 330 1.30 1.09 -18.59
C ARG A 330 -0.12 1.53 -18.91
N GLN A 331 -0.91 0.69 -19.57
CA GLN A 331 -2.32 0.98 -19.89
C GLN A 331 -3.13 1.17 -18.60
N VAL A 332 -3.03 0.25 -17.64
CA VAL A 332 -3.71 0.34 -16.34
C VAL A 332 -3.33 1.64 -15.62
N LYS A 333 -2.05 2.01 -15.63
CA LYS A 333 -1.58 3.28 -15.03
C LYS A 333 -2.20 4.51 -15.69
N ILE A 334 -2.36 4.52 -17.01
CA ILE A 334 -3.01 5.63 -17.72
C ILE A 334 -4.50 5.67 -17.35
N LYS A 335 -5.19 4.53 -17.48
CA LYS A 335 -6.63 4.42 -17.23
C LYS A 335 -7.00 4.73 -15.77
N SER A 336 -6.19 4.29 -14.81
CA SER A 336 -6.41 4.64 -13.41
C SER A 336 -6.29 6.14 -13.13
N LYS A 337 -5.36 6.84 -13.82
CA LYS A 337 -5.25 8.30 -13.70
C LYS A 337 -6.43 9.04 -14.34
N GLU A 338 -6.89 8.58 -15.50
CA GLU A 338 -8.07 9.13 -16.18
C GLU A 338 -9.32 8.95 -15.31
N TYR A 339 -9.53 7.74 -14.80
CA TYR A 339 -10.65 7.44 -13.91
C TYR A 339 -10.59 8.26 -12.61
N ALA A 340 -9.41 8.35 -11.98
CA ALA A 340 -9.21 9.14 -10.78
C ALA A 340 -9.48 10.64 -11.00
N LEU A 341 -9.02 11.19 -12.12
CA LEU A 341 -9.32 12.58 -12.46
C LEU A 341 -10.82 12.83 -12.58
N ASN A 342 -11.53 12.00 -13.35
CA ASN A 342 -12.97 12.14 -13.56
C ASN A 342 -13.75 11.99 -12.24
N TYR A 343 -13.37 11.01 -11.41
CA TYR A 343 -13.95 10.81 -10.09
C TYR A 343 -13.78 12.03 -9.19
N LEU A 344 -12.54 12.54 -9.08
CA LEU A 344 -12.23 13.71 -8.24
C LEU A 344 -12.90 14.99 -8.76
N LEU A 345 -13.01 15.17 -10.08
CA LEU A 345 -13.72 16.31 -10.67
C LEU A 345 -15.22 16.22 -10.42
N GLY A 346 -15.80 15.03 -10.47
CA GLY A 346 -17.21 14.83 -10.10
C GLY A 346 -17.53 15.19 -8.65
N LEU A 347 -16.60 14.90 -7.73
CA LEU A 347 -16.72 15.32 -6.33
C LEU A 347 -16.45 16.80 -6.12
N LYS A 348 -15.50 17.38 -6.86
CA LYS A 348 -15.11 18.79 -6.79
C LYS A 348 -16.30 19.74 -6.99
N VAL A 349 -17.25 19.40 -7.86
CA VAL A 349 -18.47 20.21 -8.15
C VAL A 349 -19.27 20.52 -6.88
N LYS A 350 -19.14 19.70 -5.83
CA LYS A 350 -19.82 19.91 -4.54
C LYS A 350 -19.13 20.96 -3.65
N HIS A 351 -17.96 21.46 -4.07
CA HIS A 351 -17.13 22.35 -3.24
C HIS A 351 -16.87 23.70 -3.91
N SER A 352 -17.67 24.70 -3.58
CA SER A 352 -17.55 26.07 -4.10
C SER A 352 -16.15 26.69 -3.91
N LYS A 353 -15.40 26.24 -2.89
CA LYS A 353 -14.00 26.67 -2.65
C LYS A 353 -13.05 26.34 -3.81
N MET A 354 -13.41 25.34 -4.63
CA MET A 354 -12.57 24.86 -5.73
C MET A 354 -13.05 25.32 -7.12
N ASP A 355 -14.07 26.17 -7.23
CA ASP A 355 -14.70 26.52 -8.53
C ASP A 355 -13.69 27.10 -9.53
N ASN A 356 -12.77 27.91 -9.06
CA ASN A 356 -11.77 28.56 -9.93
C ASN A 356 -10.58 27.66 -10.31
N LEU A 357 -10.50 26.42 -9.77
CA LEU A 357 -9.40 25.51 -10.05
C LEU A 357 -9.76 24.61 -11.25
N ILE A 358 -8.89 24.59 -12.26
CA ILE A 358 -9.06 23.79 -13.47
C ILE A 358 -7.96 22.73 -13.53
N TYR A 359 -8.37 21.46 -13.67
CA TYR A 359 -7.45 20.33 -13.76
C TYR A 359 -7.75 19.51 -15.03
N ASN A 360 -6.83 19.53 -15.98
CA ASN A 360 -6.95 18.77 -17.24
C ASN A 360 -6.28 17.40 -17.17
N LYS A 361 -5.39 17.19 -16.22
CA LYS A 361 -4.64 15.94 -16.00
C LYS A 361 -4.36 15.77 -14.52
N LEU A 362 -4.35 14.52 -14.06
CA LEU A 362 -3.90 14.18 -12.71
C LEU A 362 -2.36 14.16 -12.68
N LYS A 363 -1.78 15.27 -12.30
CA LYS A 363 -0.32 15.49 -12.21
C LYS A 363 -0.01 16.47 -11.08
N LEU A 364 1.19 16.37 -10.50
CA LEU A 364 1.70 17.38 -9.58
C LEU A 364 1.61 18.76 -10.23
N GLN A 365 0.99 19.72 -9.54
CA GLN A 365 0.76 21.07 -10.08
C GLN A 365 2.07 21.82 -10.30
N ASN A 366 2.11 22.65 -11.34
CA ASN A 366 3.36 23.27 -11.77
C ASN A 366 3.99 24.17 -10.71
N TYR A 367 3.19 24.88 -9.91
CA TYR A 367 3.71 25.74 -8.86
C TYR A 367 4.42 24.97 -7.72
N LEU A 368 4.02 23.71 -7.46
CA LEU A 368 4.66 22.84 -6.46
C LEU A 368 6.05 22.33 -6.89
N LYS A 369 6.39 22.46 -8.16
CA LYS A 369 7.70 22.07 -8.73
C LYS A 369 8.42 23.20 -9.42
N SER A 370 7.95 24.44 -9.25
CA SER A 370 8.56 25.62 -9.85
C SER A 370 9.85 25.99 -9.13
N PRO A 371 11.00 26.06 -9.81
CA PRO A 371 12.26 26.44 -9.18
C PRO A 371 12.27 27.85 -8.59
N GLY A 372 11.37 28.73 -9.08
CA GLY A 372 11.22 30.09 -8.59
C GLY A 372 10.30 30.25 -7.38
N ILE A 373 9.68 29.18 -6.89
CA ILE A 373 8.75 29.22 -5.75
C ILE A 373 9.28 28.33 -4.63
N PRO A 374 9.77 28.90 -3.51
CA PRO A 374 10.20 28.13 -2.34
C PRO A 374 9.08 27.29 -1.74
N VAL A 375 9.43 26.20 -1.05
CA VAL A 375 8.47 25.24 -0.48
C VAL A 375 7.44 25.91 0.44
N TYR A 376 7.86 26.82 1.30
CA TYR A 376 6.98 27.54 2.22
C TYR A 376 5.99 28.47 1.49
N GLU A 377 6.43 29.10 0.40
CA GLU A 377 5.52 29.90 -0.46
C GLU A 377 4.54 29.02 -1.22
N ALA A 378 4.99 27.87 -1.73
CA ALA A 378 4.13 26.92 -2.41
C ALA A 378 3.05 26.34 -1.47
N LYS A 379 3.39 26.02 -0.21
CA LYS A 379 2.42 25.62 0.82
C LYS A 379 1.40 26.72 1.12
N ASN A 380 1.87 27.95 1.25
CA ASN A 380 1.00 29.11 1.43
C ASN A 380 0.07 29.31 0.22
N LEU A 381 0.61 29.20 -0.98
CA LEU A 381 -0.15 29.31 -2.23
C LEU A 381 -1.23 28.23 -2.34
N PHE A 382 -0.95 26.98 -1.90
CA PHE A 382 -1.98 25.93 -1.77
C PHE A 382 -3.15 26.41 -0.92
N ARG A 383 -2.89 27.02 0.24
CA ARG A 383 -3.96 27.53 1.13
C ARG A 383 -4.80 28.61 0.47
N PHE A 384 -4.19 29.51 -0.28
CA PHE A 384 -4.93 30.56 -1.02
C PHE A 384 -5.77 29.94 -2.15
N ARG A 385 -5.22 29.03 -2.93
CA ARG A 385 -5.93 28.36 -4.03
C ARG A 385 -7.18 27.60 -3.54
N ASN A 386 -7.09 27.01 -2.37
CA ASN A 386 -8.14 26.18 -1.77
C ASN A 386 -9.03 26.96 -0.77
N ARG A 387 -8.90 28.28 -0.70
CA ARG A 387 -9.64 29.14 0.23
C ARG A 387 -9.60 28.63 1.68
N THR A 388 -8.40 28.25 2.12
CA THR A 388 -8.12 27.78 3.49
C THR A 388 -7.05 28.63 4.20
N ALA A 389 -6.57 29.68 3.54
CA ALA A 389 -5.73 30.70 4.18
C ALA A 389 -6.53 31.44 5.27
N ASN A 390 -5.82 32.01 6.25
CA ASN A 390 -6.42 32.64 7.44
C ASN A 390 -7.08 33.99 7.11
N PHE A 391 -8.23 33.93 6.43
CA PHE A 391 -9.11 35.07 6.16
C PHE A 391 -10.49 34.76 6.73
N LYS A 392 -11.12 35.78 7.33
CA LYS A 392 -12.41 35.62 8.01
C LYS A 392 -13.52 35.09 7.10
N GLU A 393 -13.46 35.39 5.79
CA GLU A 393 -14.40 34.85 4.80
C GLU A 393 -14.39 33.30 4.73
N ASN A 394 -13.25 32.69 5.03
CA ASN A 394 -13.08 31.25 4.91
C ASN A 394 -13.67 30.44 6.08
N PHE A 395 -14.06 31.12 7.17
CA PHE A 395 -14.46 30.50 8.43
C PHE A 395 -15.94 30.73 8.80
N GLY A 396 -16.75 31.20 7.86
CA GLY A 396 -18.20 31.32 8.04
C GLY A 396 -18.58 32.13 9.30
N ASP A 397 -19.34 31.51 10.19
CA ASP A 397 -19.89 32.16 11.38
C ASP A 397 -18.95 32.26 12.58
N LYS A 398 -17.70 31.72 12.46
CA LYS A 398 -16.69 31.81 13.52
C LYS A 398 -16.35 33.26 13.86
N TYR A 399 -16.46 34.17 12.89
CA TYR A 399 -16.15 35.59 13.05
C TYR A 399 -17.38 36.45 12.80
N PRO A 400 -18.07 36.96 13.85
CA PRO A 400 -19.19 37.86 13.70
C PRO A 400 -18.84 39.12 12.92
N ASN A 401 -17.68 39.70 13.20
CA ASN A 401 -17.12 40.83 12.45
C ASN A 401 -16.16 40.30 11.37
N LYS A 402 -16.59 40.40 10.12
CA LYS A 402 -15.82 40.01 8.94
C LYS A 402 -14.96 41.14 8.35
N ALA A 403 -14.82 42.28 9.03
CA ALA A 403 -13.98 43.37 8.56
C ALA A 403 -12.49 42.97 8.55
N CYS A 404 -11.77 43.50 7.58
CA CYS A 404 -10.31 43.35 7.46
C CYS A 404 -9.64 43.91 8.73
N PRO A 405 -8.73 43.14 9.37
CA PRO A 405 -8.09 43.57 10.61
C PRO A 405 -7.16 44.79 10.41
N LEU A 406 -6.76 45.11 9.18
CA LEU A 406 -5.84 46.19 8.86
C LEU A 406 -6.55 47.48 8.49
N CYS A 407 -7.48 47.47 7.55
CA CYS A 407 -8.19 48.69 7.13
C CYS A 407 -9.52 48.90 7.85
N THR A 408 -10.07 47.88 8.52
CA THR A 408 -11.36 47.87 9.23
C THR A 408 -12.60 48.23 8.39
N VAL A 409 -12.41 48.61 7.12
CA VAL A 409 -13.43 49.16 6.22
C VAL A 409 -14.07 48.05 5.35
N HIS A 410 -13.22 47.21 4.72
CA HIS A 410 -13.64 46.20 3.76
C HIS A 410 -13.75 44.82 4.41
N MET A 411 -14.47 43.89 3.75
CA MET A 411 -14.50 42.50 4.19
C MET A 411 -13.11 41.86 4.09
N ASP A 412 -12.80 41.02 5.08
CA ASP A 412 -11.56 40.25 5.16
C ASP A 412 -11.56 39.08 4.20
N THR A 413 -11.36 39.36 2.92
CA THR A 413 -11.31 38.38 1.83
C THR A 413 -9.89 38.25 1.27
N GLN A 414 -9.60 37.11 0.67
CA GLN A 414 -8.30 36.89 0.00
C GLN A 414 -8.09 37.88 -1.18
N THR A 415 -9.17 38.23 -1.87
CA THR A 415 -9.13 39.21 -2.96
C THR A 415 -8.83 40.62 -2.42
N HIS A 416 -9.50 40.99 -1.33
CA HIS A 416 -9.27 42.31 -0.70
C HIS A 416 -7.82 42.44 -0.19
N ALA A 417 -7.24 41.35 0.31
CA ALA A 417 -5.86 41.37 0.86
C ALA A 417 -4.83 41.87 -0.13
N VAL A 418 -4.92 41.59 -1.43
CA VAL A 418 -4.00 42.14 -2.46
C VAL A 418 -4.40 43.52 -2.92
N GLN A 419 -5.55 44.04 -2.52
CA GLN A 419 -6.06 45.38 -2.89
C GLN A 419 -6.04 46.34 -1.70
N CYS A 420 -5.87 45.87 -0.49
CA CYS A 420 -5.91 46.65 0.73
C CYS A 420 -4.82 47.74 0.76
N ASP A 421 -5.19 48.99 0.92
CA ASP A 421 -4.25 50.10 0.89
C ASP A 421 -3.25 50.07 2.04
N GLN A 422 -3.68 49.58 3.23
CA GLN A 422 -2.77 49.38 4.36
C GLN A 422 -1.70 48.32 4.08
N ILE A 423 -2.04 47.26 3.33
CA ILE A 423 -1.06 46.27 2.89
C ILE A 423 -0.14 46.85 1.84
N LYS A 424 -0.67 47.61 0.85
CA LYS A 424 0.13 48.24 -0.22
C LYS A 424 1.12 49.27 0.31
N GLN A 425 0.77 49.95 1.40
CA GLN A 425 1.70 50.91 2.06
C GLN A 425 2.85 50.19 2.76
N THR A 426 2.64 48.94 3.21
CA THR A 426 3.64 48.20 3.98
C THR A 426 4.50 47.30 3.11
N ILE A 427 3.91 46.71 2.07
CA ILE A 427 4.61 45.78 1.17
C ILE A 427 4.29 46.10 -0.30
N SER A 428 5.28 45.90 -1.20
CA SER A 428 5.00 45.93 -2.63
C SER A 428 4.12 44.77 -3.03
N VAL A 429 2.94 45.06 -3.58
CA VAL A 429 1.99 44.08 -4.07
C VAL A 429 2.17 43.94 -5.58
N GLU A 430 2.70 42.78 -6.00
CA GLU A 430 2.94 42.48 -7.41
C GLU A 430 1.98 41.39 -7.90
N GLY A 431 1.47 41.58 -9.11
CA GLY A 431 0.59 40.64 -9.78
C GLY A 431 -0.89 40.74 -9.36
N SER A 432 -1.74 39.98 -10.07
CA SER A 432 -3.16 39.90 -9.79
C SER A 432 -3.49 38.62 -9.04
N TYR A 433 -4.42 38.69 -8.09
CA TYR A 433 -4.90 37.51 -7.34
C TYR A 433 -5.39 36.38 -8.26
N SER A 434 -6.03 36.72 -9.39
CA SER A 434 -6.50 35.73 -10.36
C SER A 434 -5.38 34.88 -10.97
N ASN A 435 -4.12 35.35 -10.91
CA ASN A 435 -2.97 34.58 -11.44
C ASN A 435 -2.69 33.28 -10.68
N ILE A 436 -3.14 33.16 -9.43
CA ILE A 436 -2.95 31.91 -8.65
C ILE A 436 -3.72 30.72 -9.22
N PHE A 437 -4.73 30.95 -10.05
CA PHE A 437 -5.53 29.92 -10.68
C PHE A 437 -5.00 29.47 -12.04
N LYS A 438 -3.99 30.19 -12.59
CA LYS A 438 -3.37 29.83 -13.86
C LYS A 438 -2.47 28.61 -13.76
N GLU A 439 -2.24 27.91 -14.85
CA GLU A 439 -1.34 26.76 -14.91
C GLU A 439 0.13 27.13 -14.58
N LYS A 440 0.58 28.30 -15.06
CA LYS A 440 1.87 28.90 -14.67
C LYS A 440 1.60 30.08 -13.74
N ILE A 441 2.01 29.95 -12.51
CA ILE A 441 1.87 31.00 -11.49
C ILE A 441 3.19 31.80 -11.44
N PRO A 442 3.15 33.12 -11.62
CA PRO A 442 4.34 33.97 -11.46
C PRO A 442 4.87 33.89 -10.02
N SER A 443 6.20 33.84 -9.85
CA SER A 443 6.84 33.82 -8.53
C SER A 443 6.51 35.04 -7.68
N ASP A 444 6.32 36.19 -8.32
CA ASP A 444 6.07 37.49 -7.65
C ASP A 444 4.76 37.45 -6.84
N ILE A 445 3.68 36.83 -7.41
CA ILE A 445 2.44 36.73 -6.67
C ILE A 445 2.57 35.75 -5.48
N SER A 446 3.34 34.63 -5.59
CA SER A 446 3.54 33.72 -4.48
C SER A 446 4.27 34.39 -3.32
N LYS A 447 5.32 35.17 -3.64
CA LYS A 447 6.09 35.95 -2.68
C LYS A 447 5.23 37.03 -2.02
N THR A 448 4.42 37.74 -2.81
CA THR A 448 3.47 38.75 -2.32
C THR A 448 2.48 38.13 -1.33
N LEU A 449 1.82 37.02 -1.68
CA LEU A 449 0.86 36.35 -0.81
C LEU A 449 1.49 35.80 0.48
N TYR A 450 2.73 35.34 0.41
CA TYR A 450 3.47 34.94 1.60
C TYR A 450 3.76 36.11 2.54
N LYS A 451 4.23 37.26 2.00
CA LYS A 451 4.42 38.47 2.79
C LYS A 451 3.12 38.96 3.44
N ILE A 452 2.00 38.92 2.70
CA ILE A 452 0.68 39.25 3.25
C ILE A 452 0.33 38.31 4.43
N THR A 453 0.57 37.02 4.29
CA THR A 453 0.33 36.07 5.38
C THR A 453 1.13 36.40 6.61
N LYS A 454 2.43 36.66 6.46
CA LYS A 454 3.33 37.05 7.57
C LYS A 454 2.90 38.32 8.25
N LEU A 455 2.64 39.38 7.48
CA LEU A 455 2.17 40.67 8.02
C LEU A 455 0.88 40.48 8.85
N ARG A 456 -0.02 39.58 8.42
CA ARG A 456 -1.25 39.30 9.14
C ARG A 456 -1.04 38.46 10.39
N GLU A 457 -0.10 37.51 10.38
CA GLU A 457 0.27 36.71 11.56
C GLU A 457 0.87 37.61 12.67
N ASP A 458 1.62 38.62 12.30
CA ASP A 458 2.24 39.57 13.25
C ASP A 458 1.23 40.55 13.87
N LEU A 459 0.03 40.71 13.28
CA LEU A 459 -0.96 41.73 13.67
C LEU A 459 -2.24 41.13 14.30
N ILE A 460 -2.40 39.82 14.25
CA ILE A 460 -3.56 39.07 14.80
C ILE A 460 -3.11 38.15 15.92
#